data_39ba6b829354e6d0ba43560cdc301d72
#
_entry.id   39ba6b829354e6d0ba43560cdc301d72
#
_cell.length_a   1.000
_cell.length_b   1.000
_cell.length_c   1.000
_cell.angle_alpha   90.00
_cell.angle_beta   90.00
_cell.angle_gamma   90.00
#
_symmetry.space_group_name_H-M   'P 1'
#
loop_
_entity.id
_entity.type
_entity.pdbx_description
1 polymer ?
#
loop_
_entity_poly.entity_id
_entity_poly.type
_entity_poly.pdbx_seq_one_letter_code
_entity_poly.pdbx_strand_id
1 'polypeptide(L)'
;MTNSTTAWDEPDGLAARGTVVVLTGRGETPASYQRFGRRLAADAYRVRVVTADRETVAALLADDTLPAPKVLAGSDTGATFAARLAGELAAVDGVVLAGLALPGSATVDGWDDELEARTACPTHRRVISEDDGFVRGALARPVPSGWEVSDPAKPALVLHGSADPVTSPEAAFVPFRDAKTARLRLVAGAHHDVLNDVSHRSVAATVVLFLESLKLGGDLPAIVETVQG
;
A
#
# COMPACT_ATOMS: atom_id res chain seq x y z
N MET A 1 3.54 19.38 14.88
CA MET A 1 2.85 18.07 14.99
C MET A 1 3.96 17.03 14.89
N THR A 2 4.17 16.23 15.94
CA THR A 2 5.16 15.13 15.89
C THR A 2 4.62 14.07 14.94
N ASN A 3 5.25 13.87 13.79
CA ASN A 3 4.97 12.75 12.90
C ASN A 3 5.25 11.46 13.66
N SER A 4 4.21 10.78 14.16
CA SER A 4 4.36 9.52 14.85
C SER A 4 4.60 8.41 13.83
N THR A 5 5.79 7.87 13.82
CA THR A 5 6.10 6.65 13.07
C THR A 5 5.70 5.44 13.92
N THR A 6 4.83 4.59 13.40
CA THR A 6 4.55 3.29 14.01
C THR A 6 5.41 2.23 13.33
N ALA A 7 6.08 1.40 14.14
CA ALA A 7 7.08 0.44 13.71
C ALA A 7 6.74 -0.99 14.13
N TRP A 8 7.04 -1.94 13.25
CA TRP A 8 7.11 -3.37 13.56
C TRP A 8 8.39 -3.90 12.97
N ASP A 9 9.15 -4.57 13.79
CA ASP A 9 10.43 -5.18 13.40
C ASP A 9 10.32 -6.71 13.34
N GLU A 10 11.33 -7.32 12.78
CA GLU A 10 11.44 -8.76 12.67
C GLU A 10 11.41 -9.45 14.06
N PRO A 11 10.95 -10.69 14.14
CA PRO A 11 11.03 -11.47 15.37
C PRO A 11 12.46 -11.67 15.87
N ASP A 12 12.63 -11.75 17.18
CA ASP A 12 13.93 -11.97 17.80
C ASP A 12 14.67 -13.17 17.19
N GLY A 13 15.95 -12.99 16.90
CA GLY A 13 16.82 -14.01 16.34
C GLY A 13 16.74 -14.16 14.81
N LEU A 14 15.87 -13.42 14.13
CA LEU A 14 15.83 -13.37 12.67
C LEU A 14 16.59 -12.14 12.13
N ALA A 15 17.19 -12.30 10.96
CA ALA A 15 17.75 -11.17 10.23
C ALA A 15 16.63 -10.50 9.40
N ALA A 16 16.57 -9.17 9.45
CA ALA A 16 15.62 -8.42 8.65
C ALA A 16 15.89 -8.60 7.14
N ARG A 17 14.82 -8.82 6.37
CA ARG A 17 14.85 -9.16 4.95
C ARG A 17 14.68 -7.96 4.01
N GLY A 18 14.32 -6.82 4.56
CA GLY A 18 14.06 -5.56 3.85
C GLY A 18 13.18 -4.64 4.68
N THR A 19 12.87 -3.49 4.12
CA THR A 19 12.08 -2.45 4.77
C THR A 19 10.88 -2.07 3.93
N VAL A 20 9.70 -1.96 4.54
CA VAL A 20 8.48 -1.46 3.90
C VAL A 20 8.02 -0.21 4.63
N VAL A 21 8.05 0.93 3.94
CA VAL A 21 7.51 2.20 4.43
C VAL A 21 6.10 2.37 3.90
N VAL A 22 5.12 2.35 4.79
CA VAL A 22 3.70 2.42 4.44
C VAL A 22 3.19 3.84 4.62
N LEU A 23 2.61 4.40 3.57
CA LEU A 23 1.99 5.72 3.57
C LEU A 23 0.47 5.57 3.71
N THR A 24 -0.09 6.28 4.70
CA THR A 24 -1.52 6.22 4.98
C THR A 24 -2.35 6.94 3.92
N GLY A 25 -3.56 6.46 3.68
CA GLY A 25 -4.55 7.09 2.83
C GLY A 25 -5.33 8.22 3.53
N ARG A 26 -6.35 8.73 2.85
CA ARG A 26 -7.22 9.80 3.38
C ARG A 26 -7.90 9.36 4.67
N GLY A 27 -7.72 10.14 5.72
CA GLY A 27 -8.34 9.92 7.02
C GLY A 27 -7.72 8.82 7.87
N GLU A 28 -6.83 8.00 7.33
CA GLU A 28 -6.25 6.87 8.02
C GLU A 28 -5.16 7.25 9.01
N THR A 29 -5.00 6.39 9.99
CA THR A 29 -3.91 6.44 10.97
C THR A 29 -3.04 5.20 10.85
N PRO A 30 -1.88 5.16 11.50
CA PRO A 30 -1.08 3.94 11.57
C PRO A 30 -1.82 2.73 12.17
N ALA A 31 -2.85 2.94 13.00
CA ALA A 31 -3.66 1.86 13.56
C ALA A 31 -4.39 1.04 12.46
N SER A 32 -4.78 1.68 11.35
CA SER A 32 -5.40 1.02 10.20
C SER A 32 -4.52 -0.09 9.63
N TYR A 33 -3.19 0.02 9.78
CA TYR A 33 -2.21 -0.90 9.18
C TYR A 33 -1.63 -1.93 10.16
N GLN A 34 -2.13 -2.01 11.39
CA GLN A 34 -1.57 -2.90 12.42
C GLN A 34 -1.53 -4.36 11.98
N ARG A 35 -2.59 -4.88 11.32
CA ARG A 35 -2.63 -6.27 10.85
C ARG A 35 -1.64 -6.51 9.72
N PHE A 36 -1.58 -5.59 8.78
CA PHE A 36 -0.67 -5.65 7.64
C PHE A 36 0.79 -5.58 8.11
N GLY A 37 1.14 -4.57 8.93
CA GLY A 37 2.48 -4.38 9.45
C GLY A 37 3.00 -5.58 10.26
N ARG A 38 2.19 -6.09 11.20
CA ARG A 38 2.56 -7.28 11.99
C ARG A 38 2.76 -8.53 11.14
N ARG A 39 2.01 -8.68 10.06
CA ARG A 39 2.14 -9.83 9.17
C ARG A 39 3.45 -9.78 8.38
N LEU A 40 3.79 -8.64 7.80
CA LEU A 40 5.07 -8.49 7.12
C LEU A 40 6.25 -8.60 8.09
N ALA A 41 6.10 -8.08 9.30
CA ALA A 41 7.13 -8.23 10.34
C ALA A 41 7.35 -9.70 10.74
N ALA A 42 6.28 -10.52 10.80
CA ALA A 42 6.40 -11.96 11.04
C ALA A 42 7.21 -12.69 9.95
N ASP A 43 7.21 -12.16 8.71
CA ASP A 43 8.04 -12.61 7.60
C ASP A 43 9.41 -11.88 7.54
N ALA A 44 9.82 -11.28 8.67
CA ALA A 44 11.08 -10.59 8.89
C ALA A 44 11.30 -9.32 8.04
N TYR A 45 10.24 -8.62 7.64
CA TYR A 45 10.35 -7.29 7.04
C TYR A 45 10.15 -6.22 8.11
N ARG A 46 11.03 -5.21 8.16
CA ARG A 46 10.81 -4.02 8.98
C ARG A 46 9.75 -3.15 8.35
N VAL A 47 8.72 -2.82 9.11
CA VAL A 47 7.61 -1.99 8.64
C VAL A 47 7.60 -0.66 9.38
N ARG A 48 7.47 0.44 8.64
CA ARG A 48 7.33 1.80 9.16
C ARG A 48 6.08 2.41 8.56
N VAL A 49 5.10 2.75 9.38
CA VAL A 49 3.87 3.42 8.92
C VAL A 49 3.97 4.90 9.25
N VAL A 50 3.80 5.73 8.25
CA VAL A 50 3.88 7.20 8.36
C VAL A 50 2.73 7.85 7.59
N THR A 51 2.38 9.06 7.97
CA THR A 51 1.55 9.92 7.12
C THR A 51 2.31 10.24 5.82
N ALA A 52 1.57 10.53 4.74
CA ALA A 52 2.14 10.84 3.44
C ALA A 52 2.90 12.21 3.49
N ASP A 53 4.15 12.15 3.95
CA ASP A 53 5.07 13.27 4.07
C ASP A 53 6.43 12.94 3.45
N ARG A 54 6.87 13.78 2.50
CA ARG A 54 8.07 13.55 1.71
C ARG A 54 9.36 13.53 2.55
N GLU A 55 9.46 14.43 3.51
CA GLU A 55 10.69 14.57 4.33
C GLU A 55 10.87 13.36 5.24
N THR A 56 9.80 12.93 5.89
CA THR A 56 9.78 11.73 6.73
C THR A 56 10.13 10.48 5.93
N VAL A 57 9.54 10.32 4.73
CA VAL A 57 9.85 9.18 3.85
C VAL A 57 11.31 9.20 3.42
N ALA A 58 11.82 10.36 2.98
CA ALA A 58 13.22 10.48 2.56
C ALA A 58 14.20 10.17 3.70
N ALA A 59 13.90 10.60 4.93
CA ALA A 59 14.71 10.29 6.12
C ALA A 59 14.74 8.77 6.40
N LEU A 60 13.59 8.08 6.32
CA LEU A 60 13.53 6.63 6.50
C LEU A 60 14.28 5.87 5.39
N LEU A 61 14.21 6.34 4.16
CA LEU A 61 14.94 5.74 3.05
C LEU A 61 16.46 5.93 3.18
N ALA A 62 16.90 7.05 3.79
CA ALA A 62 18.30 7.35 4.04
C ALA A 62 18.87 6.68 5.31
N ASP A 63 18.02 6.09 6.15
CA ASP A 63 18.46 5.43 7.38
C ASP A 63 19.15 4.08 7.07
N ASP A 64 20.46 4.04 7.24
CA ASP A 64 21.30 2.85 6.99
C ASP A 64 21.01 1.69 7.97
N THR A 65 20.32 1.93 9.07
CA THR A 65 19.88 0.86 9.99
C THR A 65 18.70 0.07 9.44
N LEU A 66 17.99 0.62 8.45
CA LEU A 66 16.90 -0.03 7.76
C LEU A 66 17.40 -0.77 6.52
N PRO A 67 17.29 -2.12 6.48
CA PRO A 67 17.87 -2.92 5.40
C PRO A 67 17.13 -2.76 4.07
N ALA A 68 17.88 -2.92 2.99
CA ALA A 68 17.33 -3.08 1.64
C ALA A 68 16.78 -4.51 1.41
N PRO A 69 15.86 -4.72 0.45
CA PRO A 69 15.25 -3.67 -0.38
C PRO A 69 14.35 -2.74 0.43
N LYS A 70 14.34 -1.45 0.07
CA LYS A 70 13.48 -0.44 0.67
C LYS A 70 12.30 -0.16 -0.26
N VAL A 71 11.12 -0.53 0.17
CA VAL A 71 9.88 -0.50 -0.63
C VAL A 71 8.90 0.51 -0.04
N LEU A 72 8.33 1.38 -0.88
CA LEU A 72 7.20 2.20 -0.50
C LEU A 72 5.91 1.40 -0.71
N ALA A 73 5.05 1.38 0.28
CA ALA A 73 3.70 0.86 0.15
C ALA A 73 2.70 1.97 0.47
N GLY A 74 1.50 1.88 -0.04
CA GLY A 74 0.44 2.83 0.30
C GLY A 74 -0.93 2.31 -0.05
N SER A 75 -1.95 2.94 0.56
CA SER A 75 -3.36 2.75 0.26
C SER A 75 -4.00 4.09 -0.08
N ASP A 76 -5.03 4.11 -0.93
CA ASP A 76 -5.73 5.32 -1.32
C ASP A 76 -4.77 6.39 -1.87
N THR A 77 -4.84 7.63 -1.39
CA THR A 77 -3.90 8.70 -1.74
C THR A 77 -2.46 8.42 -1.27
N GLY A 78 -2.26 7.59 -0.26
CA GLY A 78 -0.95 7.12 0.14
C GLY A 78 -0.28 6.27 -0.96
N ALA A 79 -1.06 5.47 -1.69
CA ALA A 79 -0.56 4.74 -2.85
C ALA A 79 -0.17 5.68 -4.00
N THR A 80 -1.00 6.68 -4.28
CA THR A 80 -0.72 7.74 -5.27
C THR A 80 0.58 8.47 -4.94
N PHE A 81 0.76 8.84 -3.69
CA PHE A 81 1.95 9.53 -3.22
C PHE A 81 3.20 8.63 -3.26
N ALA A 82 3.06 7.34 -2.91
CA ALA A 82 4.15 6.35 -3.02
C ALA A 82 4.65 6.20 -4.45
N ALA A 83 3.73 6.11 -5.43
CA ALA A 83 4.09 6.02 -6.84
C ALA A 83 4.87 7.25 -7.32
N ARG A 84 4.45 8.45 -6.92
CA ARG A 84 5.14 9.72 -7.25
C ARG A 84 6.54 9.79 -6.63
N LEU A 85 6.65 9.50 -5.33
CA LEU A 85 7.93 9.51 -4.63
C LEU A 85 8.92 8.49 -5.21
N ALA A 86 8.44 7.33 -5.66
CA ALA A 86 9.30 6.33 -6.26
C ALA A 86 9.94 6.79 -7.58
N GLY A 87 9.25 7.63 -8.35
CA GLY A 87 9.83 8.28 -9.54
C GLY A 87 10.87 9.36 -9.20
N GLU A 88 10.82 9.93 -8.00
CA GLU A 88 11.70 11.03 -7.56
C GLU A 88 12.89 10.54 -6.73
N LEU A 89 12.71 9.50 -5.91
CA LEU A 89 13.68 9.05 -4.92
C LEU A 89 14.42 7.80 -5.39
N ALA A 90 15.69 7.94 -5.70
CA ALA A 90 16.53 6.83 -6.19
C ALA A 90 16.63 5.66 -5.18
N ALA A 91 16.56 5.96 -3.88
CA ALA A 91 16.65 4.96 -2.80
C ALA A 91 15.43 4.03 -2.68
N VAL A 92 14.39 4.21 -3.49
CA VAL A 92 13.24 3.30 -3.56
C VAL A 92 13.58 2.14 -4.49
N ASP A 93 13.54 0.91 -3.98
CA ASP A 93 13.81 -0.30 -4.75
C ASP A 93 12.53 -0.84 -5.44
N GLY A 94 11.35 -0.55 -4.91
CA GLY A 94 10.07 -0.96 -5.48
C GLY A 94 8.87 -0.33 -4.78
N VAL A 95 7.67 -0.56 -5.32
CA VAL A 95 6.42 -0.02 -4.76
C VAL A 95 5.32 -1.06 -4.65
N VAL A 96 4.48 -0.92 -3.62
CA VAL A 96 3.22 -1.64 -3.45
C VAL A 96 2.09 -0.61 -3.39
N LEU A 97 1.24 -0.60 -4.40
CA LEU A 97 0.18 0.39 -4.58
C LEU A 97 -1.18 -0.31 -4.42
N ALA A 98 -1.90 -0.01 -3.35
CA ALA A 98 -3.14 -0.69 -2.99
C ALA A 98 -4.33 0.28 -3.00
N GLY A 99 -5.44 -0.08 -3.66
CA GLY A 99 -6.63 0.78 -3.73
C GLY A 99 -6.27 2.19 -4.20
N LEU A 100 -5.62 2.30 -5.35
CA LEU A 100 -5.05 3.55 -5.86
C LEU A 100 -6.14 4.58 -6.12
N ALA A 101 -6.07 5.74 -5.45
CA ALA A 101 -6.94 6.86 -5.71
C ALA A 101 -6.30 7.85 -6.68
N LEU A 102 -7.03 8.24 -7.71
CA LEU A 102 -6.57 9.10 -8.80
C LEU A 102 -7.38 10.41 -8.85
N PRO A 103 -6.85 11.48 -9.44
CA PRO A 103 -7.67 12.61 -9.81
C PRO A 103 -8.88 12.15 -10.65
N GLY A 104 -10.09 12.56 -10.23
CA GLY A 104 -11.34 12.11 -10.86
C GLY A 104 -11.93 10.80 -10.29
N SER A 105 -11.27 10.15 -9.32
CA SER A 105 -11.90 9.07 -8.54
C SER A 105 -13.17 9.57 -7.84
N ALA A 106 -14.13 8.67 -7.65
CA ALA A 106 -15.39 9.00 -7.00
C ALA A 106 -15.15 9.46 -5.54
N THR A 107 -16.00 10.37 -5.08
CA THR A 107 -16.11 10.74 -3.67
C THR A 107 -17.26 9.99 -3.02
N VAL A 108 -17.13 9.76 -1.73
CA VAL A 108 -18.15 9.05 -0.94
C VAL A 108 -18.54 9.94 0.25
N ASP A 109 -19.81 10.33 0.27
CA ASP A 109 -20.34 11.22 1.30
C ASP A 109 -20.96 10.41 2.45
N GLY A 110 -20.73 10.87 3.67
CA GLY A 110 -21.26 10.23 4.86
C GLY A 110 -20.40 9.08 5.37
N TRP A 111 -20.45 8.87 6.70
CA TRP A 111 -19.58 7.89 7.36
C TRP A 111 -19.97 6.44 7.05
N ASP A 112 -21.26 6.13 7.02
CA ASP A 112 -21.73 4.77 6.79
C ASP A 112 -21.39 4.30 5.37
N ASP A 113 -21.57 5.16 4.38
CA ASP A 113 -21.22 4.89 2.98
C ASP A 113 -19.70 4.82 2.80
N GLU A 114 -18.93 5.70 3.48
CA GLU A 114 -17.46 5.62 3.49
C GLU A 114 -16.98 4.28 4.07
N LEU A 115 -17.59 3.85 5.18
CA LEU A 115 -17.24 2.60 5.84
C LEU A 115 -17.50 1.39 4.92
N GLU A 116 -18.60 1.42 4.18
CA GLU A 116 -18.95 0.40 3.19
C GLU A 116 -17.99 0.44 1.99
N ALA A 117 -17.70 1.62 1.47
CA ALA A 117 -16.77 1.79 0.36
C ALA A 117 -15.35 1.31 0.69
N ARG A 118 -14.91 1.51 1.93
CA ARG A 118 -13.57 1.10 2.36
C ARG A 118 -13.44 -0.42 2.45
N THR A 119 -14.37 -1.11 3.11
CA THR A 119 -14.15 -2.52 3.42
C THR A 119 -15.41 -3.28 3.80
N ALA A 120 -15.49 -4.54 3.39
CA ALA A 120 -16.46 -5.52 3.89
C ALA A 120 -15.97 -6.25 5.17
N CYS A 121 -14.71 -6.06 5.59
CA CYS A 121 -14.15 -6.76 6.73
C CYS A 121 -14.68 -6.20 8.07
N PRO A 122 -15.46 -6.96 8.85
CA PRO A 122 -16.04 -6.44 10.10
C PRO A 122 -14.98 -6.05 11.13
N THR A 123 -13.84 -6.73 11.15
CA THR A 123 -12.72 -6.37 12.03
C THR A 123 -12.10 -5.04 11.62
N HIS A 124 -11.92 -4.78 10.34
CA HIS A 124 -11.36 -3.50 9.90
C HIS A 124 -12.35 -2.36 10.11
N ARG A 125 -13.64 -2.58 9.80
CA ARG A 125 -14.71 -1.61 10.13
C ARG A 125 -14.65 -1.19 11.60
N ARG A 126 -14.53 -2.16 12.51
CA ARG A 126 -14.40 -1.88 13.95
C ARG A 126 -13.14 -1.06 14.25
N VAL A 127 -11.97 -1.46 13.74
CA VAL A 127 -10.70 -0.75 13.97
C VAL A 127 -10.79 0.72 13.60
N ILE A 128 -11.28 1.04 12.38
CA ILE A 128 -11.38 2.43 11.92
C ILE A 128 -12.52 3.20 12.60
N SER A 129 -13.56 2.52 13.10
CA SER A 129 -14.67 3.15 13.83
C SER A 129 -14.29 3.46 15.29
N GLU A 130 -13.41 2.67 15.91
CA GLU A 130 -12.95 2.85 17.29
C GLU A 130 -11.69 3.74 17.38
N ASP A 131 -11.06 4.08 16.25
CA ASP A 131 -9.86 4.91 16.23
C ASP A 131 -10.23 6.40 16.29
N ASP A 132 -9.97 7.03 17.43
CA ASP A 132 -10.22 8.45 17.66
C ASP A 132 -9.39 9.37 16.73
N GLY A 133 -8.28 8.86 16.18
CA GLY A 133 -7.44 9.58 15.24
C GLY A 133 -7.92 9.48 13.79
N PHE A 134 -8.85 8.57 13.50
CA PHE A 134 -9.36 8.38 12.14
C PHE A 134 -10.28 9.53 11.74
N VAL A 135 -10.01 10.16 10.59
CA VAL A 135 -10.81 11.27 10.08
C VAL A 135 -11.95 10.74 9.22
N ARG A 136 -13.13 10.58 9.82
CA ARG A 136 -14.36 10.15 9.13
C ARG A 136 -14.80 11.17 8.08
N GLY A 137 -15.39 10.71 6.99
CA GLY A 137 -15.79 11.56 5.86
C GLY A 137 -14.61 11.98 4.98
N ALA A 138 -13.46 11.33 5.12
CA ALA A 138 -12.27 11.69 4.36
C ALA A 138 -12.38 11.33 2.87
N LEU A 139 -13.15 10.29 2.51
CA LEU A 139 -13.40 9.93 1.11
C LEU A 139 -14.31 10.92 0.36
N ALA A 140 -15.00 11.82 1.08
CA ALA A 140 -15.72 12.94 0.46
C ALA A 140 -14.77 13.99 -0.15
N ARG A 141 -13.49 13.98 0.22
CA ARG A 141 -12.50 14.89 -0.35
C ARG A 141 -11.96 14.35 -1.66
N PRO A 142 -12.00 15.10 -2.75
CA PRO A 142 -11.41 14.66 -4.01
C PRO A 142 -9.89 14.52 -3.90
N VAL A 143 -9.32 13.65 -4.73
CA VAL A 143 -7.86 13.60 -4.92
C VAL A 143 -7.44 14.90 -5.61
N PRO A 144 -6.39 15.60 -5.12
CA PRO A 144 -5.95 16.86 -5.72
C PRO A 144 -5.61 16.72 -7.21
N SER A 145 -5.97 17.70 -8.01
CA SER A 145 -5.48 17.84 -9.38
C SER A 145 -3.95 17.99 -9.35
N GLY A 146 -3.26 17.40 -10.33
CA GLY A 146 -1.79 17.37 -10.33
C GLY A 146 -1.19 16.18 -9.55
N TRP A 147 -2.06 15.28 -9.05
CA TRP A 147 -1.64 14.01 -8.43
C TRP A 147 -1.79 12.82 -9.39
N GLU A 148 -1.66 13.08 -10.70
CA GLU A 148 -1.62 12.04 -11.71
C GLU A 148 -0.48 11.06 -11.42
N VAL A 149 -0.75 9.79 -11.70
CA VAL A 149 0.20 8.70 -11.53
C VAL A 149 0.67 8.26 -12.90
N SER A 150 1.98 8.08 -13.03
CA SER A 150 2.62 7.39 -14.15
C SER A 150 3.46 6.24 -13.63
N ASP A 151 3.86 5.33 -14.50
CA ASP A 151 4.83 4.31 -14.15
C ASP A 151 6.11 4.95 -13.60
N PRO A 152 6.48 4.66 -12.32
CA PRO A 152 7.69 5.22 -11.72
C PRO A 152 8.98 4.61 -12.29
N ALA A 153 8.90 3.73 -13.29
CA ALA A 153 10.02 2.96 -13.83
C ALA A 153 10.76 2.14 -12.73
N LYS A 154 10.01 1.69 -11.76
CA LYS A 154 10.47 0.85 -10.64
C LYS A 154 9.64 -0.43 -10.59
N PRO A 155 10.18 -1.52 -10.03
CA PRO A 155 9.40 -2.70 -9.72
C PRO A 155 8.13 -2.34 -8.93
N ALA A 156 6.96 -2.72 -9.45
CA ALA A 156 5.68 -2.32 -8.87
C ALA A 156 4.74 -3.51 -8.69
N LEU A 157 4.07 -3.58 -7.54
CA LEU A 157 2.89 -4.41 -7.32
C LEU A 157 1.68 -3.48 -7.17
N VAL A 158 0.74 -3.56 -8.09
CA VAL A 158 -0.51 -2.79 -8.02
C VAL A 158 -1.63 -3.75 -7.65
N LEU A 159 -2.24 -3.51 -6.50
CA LEU A 159 -3.33 -4.31 -5.92
C LEU A 159 -4.61 -3.47 -5.94
N HIS A 160 -5.68 -4.00 -6.54
CA HIS A 160 -6.94 -3.26 -6.60
C HIS A 160 -8.14 -4.17 -6.35
N GLY A 161 -9.15 -3.66 -5.64
CA GLY A 161 -10.37 -4.39 -5.38
C GLY A 161 -11.30 -4.42 -6.60
N SER A 162 -11.89 -5.58 -6.91
CA SER A 162 -12.86 -5.66 -8.03
C SER A 162 -14.19 -4.98 -7.72
N ALA A 163 -14.48 -4.74 -6.44
CA ALA A 163 -15.67 -4.05 -5.97
C ALA A 163 -15.37 -2.66 -5.38
N ASP A 164 -14.23 -2.07 -5.75
CA ASP A 164 -13.84 -0.73 -5.30
C ASP A 164 -14.76 0.34 -5.92
N PRO A 165 -15.56 1.06 -5.11
CA PRO A 165 -16.47 2.09 -5.62
C PRO A 165 -15.80 3.46 -5.79
N VAL A 166 -14.57 3.64 -5.30
CA VAL A 166 -13.83 4.91 -5.35
C VAL A 166 -13.07 5.05 -6.67
N THR A 167 -12.34 4.01 -7.05
CA THR A 167 -11.59 3.99 -8.31
C THR A 167 -11.85 2.66 -9.03
N SER A 168 -12.20 2.71 -10.32
CA SER A 168 -12.36 1.48 -11.07
C SER A 168 -11.03 0.76 -11.29
N PRO A 169 -11.01 -0.58 -11.36
CA PRO A 169 -9.81 -1.34 -11.66
C PRO A 169 -9.14 -0.92 -12.98
N GLU A 170 -9.94 -0.59 -14.00
CA GLU A 170 -9.43 -0.12 -15.28
C GLU A 170 -8.63 1.17 -15.13
N ALA A 171 -9.18 2.14 -14.40
CA ALA A 171 -8.51 3.42 -14.15
C ALA A 171 -7.21 3.22 -13.35
N ALA A 172 -7.26 2.39 -12.29
CA ALA A 172 -6.11 2.11 -11.43
C ALA A 172 -4.95 1.41 -12.17
N PHE A 173 -5.26 0.56 -13.15
CA PHE A 173 -4.24 -0.20 -13.86
C PHE A 173 -3.69 0.49 -15.11
N VAL A 174 -4.40 1.46 -15.68
CA VAL A 174 -3.97 2.18 -16.90
C VAL A 174 -2.53 2.70 -16.83
N PRO A 175 -2.08 3.36 -15.74
CA PRO A 175 -0.72 3.91 -15.67
C PRO A 175 0.39 2.86 -15.75
N PHE A 176 0.07 1.58 -15.48
CA PHE A 176 1.06 0.50 -15.34
C PHE A 176 0.89 -0.60 -16.39
N ARG A 177 -0.06 -0.46 -17.32
CA ARG A 177 -0.41 -1.53 -18.28
C ARG A 177 0.77 -1.98 -19.14
N ASP A 178 1.60 -1.05 -19.54
CA ASP A 178 2.75 -1.29 -20.41
C ASP A 178 4.08 -1.41 -19.63
N ALA A 179 4.03 -1.30 -18.30
CA ALA A 179 5.20 -1.38 -17.44
C ALA A 179 5.69 -2.83 -17.30
N LYS A 180 6.88 -3.11 -17.81
CA LYS A 180 7.46 -4.48 -17.84
C LYS A 180 7.70 -5.05 -16.44
N THR A 181 7.99 -4.18 -15.46
CA THR A 181 8.29 -4.52 -14.08
C THR A 181 7.09 -4.32 -13.15
N ALA A 182 5.88 -4.09 -13.68
CA ALA A 182 4.67 -4.04 -12.90
C ALA A 182 3.95 -5.39 -12.85
N ARG A 183 3.44 -5.72 -11.68
CA ARG A 183 2.56 -6.87 -11.44
C ARG A 183 1.18 -6.35 -11.02
N LEU A 184 0.20 -6.47 -11.91
CA LEU A 184 -1.18 -6.02 -11.65
C LEU A 184 -1.97 -7.18 -11.07
N ARG A 185 -2.66 -6.95 -9.95
CA ARG A 185 -3.46 -7.98 -9.26
C ARG A 185 -4.83 -7.43 -8.88
N LEU A 186 -5.86 -8.04 -9.43
CA LEU A 186 -7.24 -7.77 -9.06
C LEU A 186 -7.63 -8.70 -7.91
N VAL A 187 -8.12 -8.12 -6.81
CA VAL A 187 -8.58 -8.86 -5.64
C VAL A 187 -10.09 -9.00 -5.73
N ALA A 188 -10.57 -10.23 -5.98
CA ALA A 188 -11.98 -10.51 -6.21
C ALA A 188 -12.84 -10.13 -5.01
N GLY A 189 -13.89 -9.35 -5.23
CA GLY A 189 -14.84 -8.88 -4.23
C GLY A 189 -14.30 -7.90 -3.20
N ALA A 190 -13.02 -7.51 -3.28
CA ALA A 190 -12.46 -6.54 -2.35
C ALA A 190 -12.88 -5.11 -2.69
N HIS A 191 -13.03 -4.31 -1.64
CA HIS A 191 -13.34 -2.88 -1.68
C HIS A 191 -12.06 -2.03 -1.71
N HIS A 192 -12.18 -0.74 -1.40
CA HIS A 192 -11.11 0.23 -1.57
C HIS A 192 -9.88 -0.05 -0.68
N ASP A 193 -10.05 -0.34 0.61
CA ASP A 193 -8.95 -0.63 1.56
C ASP A 193 -8.43 -2.08 1.39
N VAL A 194 -7.99 -2.44 0.21
CA VAL A 194 -7.67 -3.81 -0.20
C VAL A 194 -6.64 -4.51 0.70
N LEU A 195 -5.73 -3.76 1.35
CA LEU A 195 -4.77 -4.29 2.33
C LEU A 195 -5.45 -4.85 3.58
N ASN A 196 -6.64 -4.36 3.90
CA ASN A 196 -7.34 -4.63 5.15
C ASN A 196 -8.72 -5.26 4.98
N ASP A 197 -9.15 -5.53 3.75
CA ASP A 197 -10.45 -6.12 3.47
C ASP A 197 -10.48 -7.62 3.80
N VAL A 198 -11.55 -8.30 3.48
CA VAL A 198 -11.79 -9.72 3.81
C VAL A 198 -10.63 -10.61 3.38
N SER A 199 -10.07 -10.36 2.20
CA SER A 199 -8.97 -11.13 1.61
C SER A 199 -7.57 -10.68 2.08
N HIS A 200 -7.45 -9.87 3.14
CA HIS A 200 -6.19 -9.29 3.61
C HIS A 200 -5.03 -10.29 3.80
N ARG A 201 -5.33 -11.56 4.08
CA ARG A 201 -4.31 -12.61 4.24
C ARG A 201 -3.66 -12.96 2.91
N SER A 202 -4.47 -13.17 1.88
CA SER A 202 -4.00 -13.47 0.53
C SER A 202 -3.28 -12.26 -0.08
N VAL A 203 -3.78 -11.05 0.20
CA VAL A 203 -3.14 -9.80 -0.21
C VAL A 203 -1.75 -9.68 0.42
N ALA A 204 -1.62 -9.88 1.72
CA ALA A 204 -0.32 -9.83 2.40
C ALA A 204 0.65 -10.91 1.88
N ALA A 205 0.18 -12.13 1.63
CA ALA A 205 1.00 -13.18 1.01
C ALA A 205 1.48 -12.79 -0.40
N THR A 206 0.63 -12.13 -1.19
CA THR A 206 1.00 -11.60 -2.51
C THR A 206 2.07 -10.51 -2.40
N VAL A 207 1.97 -9.65 -1.38
CA VAL A 207 3.01 -8.64 -1.10
C VAL A 207 4.32 -9.30 -0.71
N VAL A 208 4.31 -10.29 0.18
CA VAL A 208 5.52 -11.03 0.56
C VAL A 208 6.15 -11.70 -0.67
N LEU A 209 5.36 -12.33 -1.52
CA LEU A 209 5.87 -12.95 -2.75
C LEU A 209 6.51 -11.92 -3.69
N PHE A 210 5.94 -10.71 -3.80
CA PHE A 210 6.53 -9.62 -4.56
C PHE A 210 7.87 -9.17 -3.96
N LEU A 211 7.93 -8.99 -2.64
CA LEU A 211 9.16 -8.60 -1.94
C LEU A 211 10.27 -9.63 -2.11
N GLU A 212 9.93 -10.92 -2.07
CA GLU A 212 10.89 -11.99 -2.32
C GLU A 212 11.37 -12.03 -3.78
N SER A 213 10.47 -11.81 -4.76
CA SER A 213 10.85 -11.69 -6.17
C SER A 213 11.77 -10.49 -6.40
N LEU A 214 11.50 -9.36 -5.76
CA LEU A 214 12.32 -8.15 -5.83
C LEU A 214 13.76 -8.39 -5.34
N LYS A 215 13.96 -9.23 -4.34
CA LYS A 215 15.28 -9.61 -3.83
C LYS A 215 16.08 -10.46 -4.82
N LEU A 216 15.41 -11.13 -5.75
CA LEU A 216 16.06 -11.91 -6.81
C LEU A 216 16.46 -11.05 -8.01
N GLY A 217 15.81 -9.91 -8.21
CA GLY A 217 16.10 -8.97 -9.29
C GLY A 217 14.97 -8.00 -9.55
N GLY A 218 15.31 -6.83 -10.10
CA GLY A 218 14.34 -5.77 -10.42
C GLY A 218 13.41 -6.12 -11.59
N ASP A 219 13.69 -7.18 -12.34
CA ASP A 219 12.82 -7.76 -13.37
C ASP A 219 11.72 -8.66 -12.77
N LEU A 220 11.73 -8.84 -11.43
CA LEU A 220 10.76 -9.60 -10.67
C LEU A 220 10.60 -11.05 -11.17
N PRO A 221 11.64 -11.89 -11.12
CA PRO A 221 11.55 -13.27 -11.56
C PRO A 221 10.48 -14.04 -10.76
N ALA A 222 9.77 -14.94 -11.42
CA ALA A 222 8.76 -15.77 -10.78
C ALA A 222 9.41 -16.75 -9.81
N ILE A 223 8.92 -16.78 -8.56
CA ILE A 223 9.32 -17.79 -7.55
C ILE A 223 8.36 -18.97 -7.59
N VAL A 224 7.08 -18.69 -7.87
CA VAL A 224 6.02 -19.69 -7.98
C VAL A 224 5.41 -19.56 -9.36
N GLU A 225 5.40 -20.64 -10.11
CA GLU A 225 4.86 -20.68 -11.48
C GLU A 225 3.57 -21.50 -11.51
N THR A 226 2.64 -21.10 -12.38
CA THR A 226 1.44 -21.86 -12.66
C THR A 226 1.76 -22.88 -13.75
N VAL A 227 1.68 -24.15 -13.44
CA VAL A 227 1.75 -25.22 -14.43
C VAL A 227 0.33 -25.54 -14.87
N GLN A 228 0.07 -25.37 -16.17
CA GLN A 228 -1.20 -25.83 -16.75
C GLN A 228 -1.10 -27.35 -16.94
N GLY A 229 -2.05 -28.07 -16.33
CA GLY A 229 -2.21 -29.52 -16.50
C GLY A 229 -2.93 -29.87 -17.81
#